data_c3bc5a34336c4ca5932498ccb6e89aa3
#
_entry.id   c3bc5a34336c4ca5932498ccb6e89aa3
#
_cell.length_a   1.000
_cell.length_b   1.000
_cell.length_c   1.000
_cell.angle_alpha   90.00
_cell.angle_beta   90.00
_cell.angle_gamma   90.00
#
_symmetry.space_group_name_H-M   'P 1'
#
loop_
_entity.id
_entity.type
_entity.pdbx_description
1 polymer ?
#
loop_
_entity_poly.entity_id
_entity_poly.type
_entity_poly.pdbx_seq_one_letter_code
_entity_poly.pdbx_strand_id
1 'polypeptide(L)'
;MKFNQSLSNMVKGVAIILMLMHHLFGCATMFCEEYEVAAAPFLWDNIYSFSMNAKVCVGMFVFITAFGITRQYNKQLQKQSGKVLNKKQIEEFSIHRYKKLALNFGFIYIIAVLTVFLREGGLNGVYNKSGIKKAIMYGSFDALGLANYFGTPSLNETWWYMSIAIFMIFLIPIMIKIYKENGILLVIISGFLFYFGITRTSFIQYVFGISIGILCAEENVLEKMYEISIFKSKILHFLSKIIVYILVLSCLFWIRGKTSYSYWIDPVFAVFVGALCMEMYSTWKWGAKFLGYLGKHSMNIFLVHTLIFEYYFTDAIYGCRHWWLILFALLISSWAVSCIVEALKQTINGGIIFIRQRKRRQ
;
A
#
# COMPACT_ATOMS: atom_id res chain seq x y z
N MET A 1 -8.61 -23.22 2.31
CA MET A 1 -7.91 -22.32 3.29
C MET A 1 -8.55 -20.94 3.23
N LYS A 2 -8.77 -20.24 4.36
CA LYS A 2 -9.33 -18.87 4.33
C LYS A 2 -8.23 -17.83 4.18
N PHE A 3 -8.48 -16.82 3.35
CA PHE A 3 -7.58 -15.66 3.21
C PHE A 3 -7.62 -14.79 4.48
N ASN A 4 -6.56 -14.80 5.26
CA ASN A 4 -6.46 -14.17 6.57
C ASN A 4 -5.47 -13.00 6.59
N GLN A 5 -5.29 -12.38 7.78
CA GLN A 5 -4.37 -11.26 7.97
C GLN A 5 -2.91 -11.59 7.62
N SER A 6 -2.46 -12.82 7.86
CA SER A 6 -1.10 -13.24 7.52
C SER A 6 -0.87 -13.26 6.02
N LEU A 7 -1.84 -13.77 5.26
CA LEU A 7 -1.83 -13.73 3.79
C LEU A 7 -1.92 -12.30 3.24
N SER A 8 -2.80 -11.47 3.83
CA SER A 8 -2.87 -10.04 3.50
C SER A 8 -1.51 -9.34 3.72
N ASN A 9 -0.82 -9.65 4.81
CA ASN A 9 0.51 -9.11 5.06
C ASN A 9 1.55 -9.66 4.07
N MET A 10 1.46 -10.94 3.68
CA MET A 10 2.34 -11.51 2.65
C MET A 10 2.21 -10.76 1.31
N VAL A 11 0.98 -10.49 0.85
CA VAL A 11 0.73 -9.68 -0.35
C VAL A 11 1.30 -8.26 -0.20
N LYS A 12 1.13 -7.62 0.95
CA LYS A 12 1.74 -6.31 1.23
C LYS A 12 3.26 -6.35 1.22
N GLY A 13 3.88 -7.45 1.69
CA GLY A 13 5.32 -7.64 1.63
C GLY A 13 5.84 -7.67 0.20
N VAL A 14 5.15 -8.38 -0.70
CA VAL A 14 5.45 -8.36 -2.14
C VAL A 14 5.31 -6.94 -2.70
N ALA A 15 4.20 -6.25 -2.38
CA ALA A 15 3.94 -4.89 -2.85
C ALA A 15 5.02 -3.89 -2.39
N ILE A 16 5.55 -4.02 -1.16
CA ILE A 16 6.65 -3.18 -0.67
C ILE A 16 7.94 -3.38 -1.47
N ILE A 17 8.31 -4.62 -1.77
CA ILE A 17 9.51 -4.90 -2.57
C ILE A 17 9.36 -4.25 -3.96
N LEU A 18 8.22 -4.43 -4.61
CA LEU A 18 7.94 -3.80 -5.91
C LEU A 18 7.95 -2.26 -5.81
N MET A 19 7.42 -1.69 -4.74
CA MET A 19 7.42 -0.25 -4.50
C MET A 19 8.84 0.31 -4.39
N LEU A 20 9.71 -0.36 -3.61
CA LEU A 20 11.10 0.06 -3.48
C LEU A 20 11.84 -0.03 -4.81
N MET A 21 11.64 -1.11 -5.58
CA MET A 21 12.18 -1.22 -6.94
C MET A 21 11.73 -0.07 -7.84
N HIS A 22 10.43 0.27 -7.79
CA HIS A 22 9.87 1.36 -8.59
C HIS A 22 10.53 2.71 -8.25
N HIS A 23 10.64 3.03 -6.97
CA HIS A 23 11.20 4.32 -6.55
C HIS A 23 12.71 4.41 -6.77
N LEU A 24 13.47 3.33 -6.50
CA LEU A 24 14.92 3.33 -6.69
C LEU A 24 15.36 3.43 -8.15
N PHE A 25 14.71 2.69 -9.06
CA PHE A 25 15.23 2.50 -10.42
C PHE A 25 14.27 2.94 -11.52
N GLY A 26 12.99 3.21 -11.20
CA GLY A 26 12.02 3.73 -12.12
C GLY A 26 11.83 5.24 -12.04
N CYS A 27 11.83 5.81 -10.82
CA CYS A 27 11.62 7.24 -10.60
C CYS A 27 12.91 8.03 -10.39
N ALA A 28 13.95 7.42 -9.83
CA ALA A 28 15.20 8.07 -9.43
C ALA A 28 16.36 7.74 -10.40
N THR A 29 16.09 7.73 -11.70
CA THR A 29 17.12 7.40 -12.73
C THR A 29 18.36 8.28 -12.65
N MET A 30 18.21 9.58 -12.31
CA MET A 30 19.35 10.50 -12.16
C MET A 30 20.37 10.01 -11.12
N PHE A 31 19.94 9.46 -10.00
CA PHE A 31 20.86 8.89 -9.00
C PHE A 31 21.56 7.64 -9.53
N CYS A 32 20.89 6.86 -10.38
CA CYS A 32 21.48 5.66 -10.95
C CYS A 32 22.63 5.97 -11.91
N GLU A 33 22.55 7.07 -12.64
CA GLU A 33 23.62 7.58 -13.52
C GLU A 33 24.75 8.17 -12.69
N GLU A 34 24.46 9.02 -11.72
CA GLU A 34 25.43 9.67 -10.86
C GLU A 34 26.29 8.69 -10.06
N TYR A 35 25.69 7.60 -9.54
CA TYR A 35 26.40 6.58 -8.74
C TYR A 35 26.83 5.36 -9.57
N GLU A 36 26.75 5.40 -10.90
CA GLU A 36 27.14 4.30 -11.79
C GLU A 36 26.58 2.94 -11.37
N VAL A 37 25.26 2.86 -11.21
CA VAL A 37 24.59 1.65 -10.70
C VAL A 37 24.84 0.45 -11.60
N ALA A 38 25.45 -0.60 -11.06
CA ALA A 38 25.70 -1.85 -11.76
C ALA A 38 24.43 -2.72 -11.84
N ALA A 39 24.02 -3.02 -13.07
CA ALA A 39 22.84 -3.82 -13.38
C ALA A 39 23.09 -5.34 -13.40
N ALA A 40 24.34 -5.80 -13.43
CA ALA A 40 24.69 -7.22 -13.55
C ALA A 40 23.94 -8.10 -12.51
N PRO A 41 23.48 -9.32 -12.89
CA PRO A 41 23.67 -9.99 -14.19
C PRO A 41 22.70 -9.58 -15.31
N PHE A 42 21.85 -8.58 -15.10
CA PHE A 42 20.88 -8.09 -16.09
C PHE A 42 21.47 -6.88 -16.85
N LEU A 43 20.78 -6.46 -17.92
CA LEU A 43 21.01 -5.19 -18.58
C LEU A 43 20.25 -4.08 -17.83
N TRP A 44 20.75 -2.84 -17.90
CA TRP A 44 20.09 -1.70 -17.25
C TRP A 44 18.64 -1.52 -17.72
N ASP A 45 18.39 -1.62 -19.02
CA ASP A 45 17.05 -1.50 -19.60
C ASP A 45 16.04 -2.50 -19.02
N ASN A 46 16.51 -3.71 -18.65
CA ASN A 46 15.66 -4.71 -18.02
C ASN A 46 15.28 -4.29 -16.61
N ILE A 47 16.23 -3.77 -15.82
CA ILE A 47 15.96 -3.30 -14.45
C ILE A 47 15.07 -2.07 -14.48
N TYR A 48 15.34 -1.12 -15.36
CA TYR A 48 14.54 0.08 -15.53
C TYR A 48 13.11 -0.27 -15.96
N SER A 49 12.94 -1.08 -16.99
CA SER A 49 11.62 -1.52 -17.49
C SER A 49 10.84 -2.29 -16.43
N PHE A 50 11.49 -3.20 -15.69
CA PHE A 50 10.90 -3.89 -14.57
C PHE A 50 10.44 -2.90 -13.49
N SER A 51 11.29 -1.95 -13.13
CA SER A 51 11.01 -0.98 -12.06
C SER A 51 9.89 -0.02 -12.42
N MET A 52 9.78 0.40 -13.68
CA MET A 52 8.65 1.18 -14.17
C MET A 52 7.33 0.40 -14.03
N ASN A 53 7.34 -0.89 -14.35
CA ASN A 53 6.17 -1.76 -14.20
C ASN A 53 5.87 -2.12 -12.74
N ALA A 54 6.85 -2.09 -11.86
CA ALA A 54 6.69 -2.36 -10.43
C ALA A 54 5.76 -1.36 -9.71
N LYS A 55 5.38 -0.24 -10.36
CA LYS A 55 4.28 0.66 -9.94
C LYS A 55 2.94 -0.07 -9.76
N VAL A 56 2.79 -1.30 -10.28
CA VAL A 56 1.66 -2.21 -10.00
C VAL A 56 1.39 -2.38 -8.49
N CYS A 57 2.41 -2.15 -7.65
CA CYS A 57 2.29 -2.16 -6.20
C CYS A 57 1.18 -1.25 -5.66
N VAL A 58 0.90 -0.12 -6.33
CA VAL A 58 -0.17 0.81 -5.93
C VAL A 58 -1.54 0.12 -6.08
N GLY A 59 -1.80 -0.54 -7.21
CA GLY A 59 -3.01 -1.32 -7.42
C GLY A 59 -3.14 -2.48 -6.43
N MET A 60 -2.01 -3.11 -6.06
CA MET A 60 -2.00 -4.15 -5.02
C MET A 60 -2.40 -3.59 -3.65
N PHE A 61 -1.90 -2.41 -3.26
CA PHE A 61 -2.31 -1.76 -2.00
C PHE A 61 -3.77 -1.35 -2.01
N VAL A 62 -4.28 -0.84 -3.13
CA VAL A 62 -5.70 -0.53 -3.31
C VAL A 62 -6.56 -1.77 -3.14
N PHE A 63 -6.25 -2.83 -3.89
CA PHE A 63 -6.96 -4.11 -3.82
C PHE A 63 -7.00 -4.69 -2.40
N ILE A 64 -5.82 -4.83 -1.76
CA ILE A 64 -5.75 -5.47 -0.44
C ILE A 64 -6.40 -4.62 0.66
N THR A 65 -6.43 -3.30 0.49
CA THR A 65 -7.14 -2.39 1.39
C THR A 65 -8.65 -2.55 1.23
N ALA A 66 -9.16 -2.55 0.01
CA ALA A 66 -10.57 -2.76 -0.27
C ALA A 66 -11.05 -4.14 0.23
N PHE A 67 -10.31 -5.20 -0.11
CA PHE A 67 -10.57 -6.55 0.39
C PHE A 67 -10.63 -6.60 1.93
N GLY A 68 -9.62 -6.03 2.60
CA GLY A 68 -9.53 -6.04 4.05
C GLY A 68 -10.64 -5.23 4.75
N ILE A 69 -11.02 -4.07 4.18
CA ILE A 69 -12.12 -3.26 4.70
C ILE A 69 -13.44 -4.03 4.54
N THR A 70 -13.69 -4.64 3.40
CA THR A 70 -14.91 -5.42 3.13
C THR A 70 -15.04 -6.60 4.10
N ARG A 71 -13.96 -7.36 4.32
CA ARG A 71 -13.96 -8.47 5.31
C ARG A 71 -14.26 -7.97 6.73
N GLN A 72 -13.74 -6.82 7.13
CA GLN A 72 -14.01 -6.25 8.45
C GLN A 72 -15.42 -5.69 8.57
N TYR A 73 -15.93 -5.07 7.51
CA TYR A 73 -17.33 -4.62 7.43
C TYR A 73 -18.28 -5.80 7.59
N ASN A 74 -18.06 -6.89 6.86
CA ASN A 74 -18.87 -8.09 6.96
C ASN A 74 -18.82 -8.77 8.35
N LYS A 75 -17.63 -8.77 8.98
CA LYS A 75 -17.48 -9.25 10.36
C LYS A 75 -18.31 -8.40 11.34
N GLN A 76 -18.42 -7.09 11.11
CA GLN A 76 -19.24 -6.22 11.94
C GLN A 76 -20.74 -6.47 11.71
N LEU A 77 -21.17 -6.71 10.47
CA LEU A 77 -22.54 -7.12 10.14
C LEU A 77 -22.94 -8.42 10.85
N GLN A 78 -22.08 -9.43 10.82
CA GLN A 78 -22.34 -10.72 11.47
C GLN A 78 -22.58 -10.55 12.98
N LYS A 79 -21.85 -9.65 13.65
CA LYS A 79 -22.01 -9.35 15.07
C LYS A 79 -23.37 -8.68 15.39
N GLN A 80 -24.00 -8.07 14.40
CA GLN A 80 -25.27 -7.36 14.53
C GLN A 80 -26.46 -8.14 13.92
N SER A 81 -26.37 -9.47 13.92
CA SER A 81 -27.43 -10.37 13.39
C SER A 81 -27.73 -10.15 11.91
N GLY A 82 -26.72 -9.76 11.12
CA GLY A 82 -26.82 -9.64 9.66
C GLY A 82 -27.56 -8.40 9.14
N LYS A 83 -28.01 -7.50 10.02
CA LYS A 83 -28.67 -6.25 9.59
C LYS A 83 -27.66 -5.31 8.94
N VAL A 84 -28.06 -4.68 7.82
CA VAL A 84 -27.25 -3.65 7.14
C VAL A 84 -26.87 -2.54 8.12
N LEU A 85 -25.59 -2.13 8.11
CA LEU A 85 -25.15 -1.02 8.95
C LEU A 85 -25.92 0.26 8.58
N ASN A 86 -26.45 0.94 9.58
CA ASN A 86 -27.07 2.25 9.37
C ASN A 86 -26.00 3.33 9.12
N LYS A 87 -26.44 4.53 8.68
CA LYS A 87 -25.55 5.64 8.34
C LYS A 87 -24.56 5.97 9.48
N LYS A 88 -25.04 6.06 10.73
CA LYS A 88 -24.21 6.36 11.90
C LYS A 88 -23.13 5.30 12.14
N GLN A 89 -23.47 4.04 11.99
CA GLN A 89 -22.52 2.92 12.15
C GLN A 89 -21.44 2.89 11.06
N ILE A 90 -21.79 3.25 9.82
CA ILE A 90 -20.85 3.41 8.71
C ILE A 90 -19.89 4.57 9.01
N GLU A 91 -20.41 5.70 9.47
CA GLU A 91 -19.60 6.86 9.87
C GLU A 91 -18.62 6.51 11.00
N GLU A 92 -19.12 5.87 12.07
CA GLU A 92 -18.28 5.43 13.19
C GLU A 92 -17.19 4.45 12.76
N PHE A 93 -17.53 3.50 11.88
CA PHE A 93 -16.58 2.55 11.31
C PHE A 93 -15.47 3.27 10.52
N SER A 94 -15.84 4.20 9.64
CA SER A 94 -14.92 4.96 8.81
C SER A 94 -14.06 5.92 9.66
N ILE A 95 -14.66 6.66 10.58
CA ILE A 95 -13.94 7.59 11.46
C ILE A 95 -12.93 6.85 12.35
N HIS A 96 -13.32 5.68 12.89
CA HIS A 96 -12.38 4.87 13.69
C HIS A 96 -11.15 4.45 12.88
N ARG A 97 -11.34 4.04 11.64
CA ARG A 97 -10.24 3.66 10.74
C ARG A 97 -9.38 4.86 10.34
N TYR A 98 -10.02 5.99 10.00
CA TYR A 98 -9.31 7.22 9.70
C TYR A 98 -8.45 7.68 10.88
N LYS A 99 -9.00 7.72 12.09
CA LYS A 99 -8.24 8.08 13.29
C LYS A 99 -7.01 7.19 13.47
N LYS A 100 -7.14 5.87 13.27
CA LYS A 100 -6.01 4.95 13.37
C LYS A 100 -4.95 5.23 12.30
N LEU A 101 -5.36 5.51 11.06
CA LEU A 101 -4.47 5.87 9.96
C LEU A 101 -3.78 7.20 10.23
N ALA A 102 -4.55 8.24 10.58
CA ALA A 102 -4.07 9.59 10.84
C ALA A 102 -3.09 9.66 12.03
N LEU A 103 -3.35 8.92 13.10
CA LEU A 103 -2.43 8.84 14.24
C LEU A 103 -1.10 8.18 13.86
N ASN A 104 -1.13 7.13 13.04
CA ASN A 104 0.10 6.48 12.57
C ASN A 104 0.88 7.40 11.63
N PHE A 105 0.19 8.03 10.68
CA PHE A 105 0.80 8.99 9.75
C PHE A 105 1.33 10.22 10.47
N GLY A 106 0.51 10.85 11.32
CA GLY A 106 0.87 12.04 12.08
C GLY A 106 2.10 11.86 12.96
N PHE A 107 2.29 10.65 13.52
CA PHE A 107 3.50 10.34 14.28
C PHE A 107 4.76 10.40 13.40
N ILE A 108 4.72 9.80 12.21
CA ILE A 108 5.85 9.83 11.26
C ILE A 108 6.02 11.24 10.68
N TYR A 109 4.91 11.93 10.40
CA TYR A 109 4.92 13.32 9.94
C TYR A 109 5.65 14.24 10.93
N ILE A 110 5.37 14.15 12.23
CA ILE A 110 6.07 14.94 13.26
C ILE A 110 7.57 14.62 13.25
N ILE A 111 7.97 13.36 13.15
CA ILE A 111 9.38 13.00 13.08
C ILE A 111 10.02 13.61 11.83
N ALA A 112 9.38 13.51 10.67
CA ALA A 112 9.87 14.08 9.43
C ALA A 112 9.99 15.62 9.49
N VAL A 113 9.00 16.31 10.06
CA VAL A 113 9.04 17.76 10.30
C VAL A 113 10.23 18.14 11.17
N LEU A 114 10.44 17.41 12.27
CA LEU A 114 11.57 17.65 13.18
C LEU A 114 12.92 17.43 12.47
N THR A 115 13.06 16.38 11.68
CA THR A 115 14.31 16.10 10.97
C THR A 115 14.61 17.13 9.88
N VAL A 116 13.61 17.56 9.12
CA VAL A 116 13.76 18.65 8.13
C VAL A 116 14.10 19.96 8.83
N PHE A 117 13.42 20.29 9.93
CA PHE A 117 13.67 21.51 10.68
C PHE A 117 15.10 21.56 11.23
N LEU A 118 15.61 20.44 11.77
CA LEU A 118 16.98 20.35 12.30
C LEU A 118 18.05 20.45 11.20
N ARG A 119 17.76 19.94 10.00
CA ARG A 119 18.70 19.94 8.87
C ARG A 119 18.74 21.30 8.16
N GLU A 120 17.58 21.91 7.91
CA GLU A 120 17.44 23.08 7.05
C GLU A 120 17.22 24.40 7.83
N GLY A 121 17.12 24.31 9.16
CA GLY A 121 16.83 25.48 10.01
C GLY A 121 15.39 26.00 9.88
N GLY A 122 14.50 25.25 9.22
CA GLY A 122 13.09 25.62 9.05
C GLY A 122 12.34 24.83 7.99
N LEU A 123 11.04 25.13 7.82
CA LEU A 123 10.16 24.54 6.82
C LEU A 123 9.88 25.48 5.63
N ASN A 124 10.70 26.51 5.48
CA ASN A 124 10.48 27.60 4.51
C ASN A 124 10.52 27.10 3.05
N GLY A 125 11.34 26.10 2.75
CA GLY A 125 11.45 25.50 1.43
C GLY A 125 10.18 24.82 0.96
N VAL A 126 9.41 24.21 1.87
CA VAL A 126 8.21 23.44 1.54
C VAL A 126 6.94 24.27 1.60
N TYR A 127 6.69 24.96 2.72
CA TYR A 127 5.37 25.57 2.96
C TYR A 127 5.36 27.10 2.88
N ASN A 128 6.47 27.78 3.07
CA ASN A 128 6.46 29.23 3.31
C ASN A 128 6.50 30.12 2.05
N LYS A 129 6.55 29.53 0.84
CA LYS A 129 6.57 30.28 -0.44
C LYS A 129 5.37 31.24 -0.62
N SER A 130 4.32 31.10 0.17
CA SER A 130 3.05 31.83 0.03
C SER A 130 2.64 32.60 1.30
N GLY A 131 3.54 32.74 2.27
CA GLY A 131 3.28 33.43 3.55
C GLY A 131 2.78 32.51 4.67
N ILE A 132 2.96 32.97 5.93
CA ILE A 132 2.79 32.15 7.14
C ILE A 132 1.39 31.54 7.29
N LYS A 133 0.32 32.26 6.95
CA LYS A 133 -1.05 31.73 7.04
C LYS A 133 -1.27 30.53 6.12
N LYS A 134 -0.78 30.63 4.87
CA LYS A 134 -0.87 29.52 3.91
C LYS A 134 0.05 28.37 4.32
N ALA A 135 1.23 28.66 4.88
CA ALA A 135 2.15 27.65 5.38
C ALA A 135 1.50 26.80 6.49
N ILE A 136 0.82 27.42 7.45
CA ILE A 136 0.07 26.70 8.51
C ILE A 136 -1.04 25.86 7.91
N MET A 137 -1.80 26.40 6.94
CA MET A 137 -2.87 25.68 6.26
C MET A 137 -2.33 24.46 5.49
N TYR A 138 -1.27 24.64 4.71
CA TYR A 138 -0.64 23.55 3.93
C TYR A 138 -0.06 22.47 4.84
N GLY A 139 0.68 22.87 5.88
CA GLY A 139 1.19 21.91 6.87
C GLY A 139 0.07 21.16 7.60
N SER A 140 -1.07 21.80 7.86
CA SER A 140 -2.24 21.14 8.46
C SER A 140 -2.85 20.11 7.52
N PHE A 141 -3.03 20.44 6.24
CA PHE A 141 -3.55 19.46 5.25
C PHE A 141 -2.58 18.31 5.06
N ASP A 142 -1.28 18.58 5.03
CA ASP A 142 -0.26 17.55 4.89
C ASP A 142 -0.22 16.64 6.13
N ALA A 143 -0.24 17.22 7.34
CA ALA A 143 -0.31 16.46 8.60
C ALA A 143 -1.52 15.53 8.72
N LEU A 144 -2.62 15.89 8.06
CA LEU A 144 -3.85 15.08 7.99
C LEU A 144 -3.83 14.06 6.83
N GLY A 145 -2.78 14.06 5.98
CA GLY A 145 -2.67 13.22 4.79
C GLY A 145 -3.57 13.66 3.63
N LEU A 146 -3.99 14.92 3.60
CA LEU A 146 -4.96 15.47 2.63
C LEU A 146 -4.31 16.40 1.59
N ALA A 147 -2.98 16.59 1.64
CA ALA A 147 -2.29 17.53 0.75
C ALA A 147 -2.59 17.30 -0.73
N ASN A 148 -2.50 16.06 -1.20
CA ASN A 148 -2.78 15.73 -2.59
C ASN A 148 -4.25 15.94 -2.98
N TYR A 149 -5.18 15.76 -2.04
CA TYR A 149 -6.62 16.00 -2.30
C TYR A 149 -6.89 17.48 -2.57
N PHE A 150 -6.23 18.38 -1.83
CA PHE A 150 -6.39 19.83 -1.98
C PHE A 150 -5.38 20.45 -2.95
N GLY A 151 -4.50 19.66 -3.58
CA GLY A 151 -3.46 20.16 -4.48
C GLY A 151 -2.45 21.09 -3.78
N THR A 152 -2.18 20.85 -2.49
CA THR A 152 -1.25 21.66 -1.69
C THR A 152 0.13 21.00 -1.62
N PRO A 153 1.21 21.76 -1.33
CA PRO A 153 2.52 21.19 -1.10
C PRO A 153 2.51 20.13 -0.01
N SER A 154 3.35 19.11 -0.17
CA SER A 154 3.59 18.06 0.81
C SER A 154 5.06 18.00 1.15
N LEU A 155 5.38 17.64 2.40
CA LEU A 155 6.74 17.44 2.89
C LEU A 155 7.47 16.32 2.13
N ASN A 156 6.70 15.34 1.66
CA ASN A 156 7.20 14.22 0.87
C ASN A 156 6.21 13.91 -0.26
N GLU A 157 6.67 14.00 -1.49
CA GLU A 157 5.84 13.79 -2.68
C GLU A 157 5.17 12.42 -2.73
N THR A 158 5.81 11.37 -2.21
CA THR A 158 5.23 10.03 -2.22
C THR A 158 4.02 9.88 -1.29
N TRP A 159 3.79 10.82 -0.39
CA TRP A 159 2.64 10.78 0.54
C TRP A 159 1.29 11.08 -0.13
N TRP A 160 1.27 11.36 -1.44
CA TRP A 160 0.03 11.47 -2.20
C TRP A 160 -0.92 10.28 -1.99
N TYR A 161 -0.39 9.07 -1.77
CA TYR A 161 -1.17 7.88 -1.53
C TYR A 161 -1.96 7.92 -0.21
N MET A 162 -1.56 8.75 0.76
CA MET A 162 -2.33 8.94 2.00
C MET A 162 -3.72 9.50 1.72
N SER A 163 -3.83 10.48 0.81
CA SER A 163 -5.13 11.03 0.40
C SER A 163 -6.02 9.96 -0.24
N ILE A 164 -5.43 9.06 -1.05
CA ILE A 164 -6.18 7.92 -1.62
C ILE A 164 -6.62 6.93 -0.53
N ALA A 165 -5.74 6.61 0.41
CA ALA A 165 -6.08 5.70 1.51
C ALA A 165 -7.23 6.25 2.36
N ILE A 166 -7.25 7.57 2.62
CA ILE A 166 -8.34 8.24 3.33
C ILE A 166 -9.63 8.18 2.51
N PHE A 167 -9.56 8.52 1.22
CA PHE A 167 -10.71 8.43 0.32
C PHE A 167 -11.33 7.01 0.32
N MET A 168 -10.50 5.97 0.22
CA MET A 168 -10.95 4.59 0.27
C MET A 168 -11.67 4.24 1.57
N ILE A 169 -11.21 4.74 2.73
CA ILE A 169 -11.84 4.47 4.03
C ILE A 169 -13.31 4.90 4.05
N PHE A 170 -13.65 6.02 3.41
CA PHE A 170 -15.02 6.54 3.38
C PHE A 170 -15.82 5.99 2.19
N LEU A 171 -15.18 5.75 1.06
CA LEU A 171 -15.85 5.27 -0.16
C LEU A 171 -16.22 3.78 -0.08
N ILE A 172 -15.33 2.93 0.42
CA ILE A 172 -15.53 1.47 0.39
C ILE A 172 -16.81 1.01 1.09
N PRO A 173 -17.18 1.50 2.30
CA PRO A 173 -18.43 1.10 2.93
C PRO A 173 -19.68 1.43 2.09
N ILE A 174 -19.63 2.54 1.34
CA ILE A 174 -20.71 2.94 0.42
C ILE A 174 -20.75 1.97 -0.77
N MET A 175 -19.59 1.70 -1.36
CA MET A 175 -19.48 0.76 -2.49
C MET A 175 -19.89 -0.67 -2.11
N ILE A 176 -19.62 -1.12 -0.87
CA ILE A 176 -20.08 -2.43 -0.39
C ILE A 176 -21.61 -2.48 -0.40
N LYS A 177 -22.28 -1.41 0.06
CA LYS A 177 -23.75 -1.33 0.03
C LYS A 177 -24.25 -1.43 -1.41
N ILE A 178 -23.68 -0.64 -2.33
CA ILE A 178 -24.04 -0.66 -3.75
C ILE A 178 -23.77 -2.06 -4.35
N TYR A 179 -22.67 -2.70 -3.99
CA TYR A 179 -22.34 -4.06 -4.47
C TYR A 179 -23.39 -5.08 -3.99
N LYS A 180 -23.84 -5.00 -2.75
CA LYS A 180 -24.87 -5.90 -2.20
C LYS A 180 -26.23 -5.75 -2.88
N GLU A 181 -26.51 -4.58 -3.42
CA GLU A 181 -27.76 -4.31 -4.17
C GLU A 181 -27.62 -4.67 -5.66
N ASN A 182 -26.45 -4.44 -6.28
CA ASN A 182 -26.27 -4.50 -7.74
C ASN A 182 -25.24 -5.53 -8.20
N GLY A 183 -24.53 -6.20 -7.29
CA GLY A 183 -23.57 -7.27 -7.60
C GLY A 183 -22.49 -6.84 -8.57
N ILE A 184 -22.27 -7.68 -9.59
CA ILE A 184 -21.23 -7.51 -10.60
C ILE A 184 -21.37 -6.23 -11.44
N LEU A 185 -22.57 -5.63 -11.50
CA LEU A 185 -22.82 -4.40 -12.26
C LEU A 185 -21.96 -3.24 -11.76
N LEU A 186 -21.72 -3.15 -10.42
CA LEU A 186 -20.79 -2.16 -9.87
C LEU A 186 -19.37 -2.33 -10.44
N VAL A 187 -18.91 -3.56 -10.57
CA VAL A 187 -17.56 -3.85 -11.12
C VAL A 187 -17.48 -3.44 -12.58
N ILE A 188 -18.49 -3.78 -13.37
CA ILE A 188 -18.56 -3.41 -14.80
C ILE A 188 -18.56 -1.89 -14.96
N ILE A 189 -19.46 -1.18 -14.28
CA ILE A 189 -19.54 0.27 -14.34
C ILE A 189 -18.23 0.92 -13.91
N SER A 190 -17.62 0.46 -12.80
CA SER A 190 -16.35 1.01 -12.31
C SER A 190 -15.19 0.79 -13.29
N GLY A 191 -15.20 -0.31 -14.06
CA GLY A 191 -14.22 -0.56 -15.12
C GLY A 191 -14.34 0.41 -16.30
N PHE A 192 -15.53 0.93 -16.56
CA PHE A 192 -15.78 1.88 -17.66
C PHE A 192 -15.70 3.36 -17.23
N LEU A 193 -15.68 3.67 -15.95
CA LEU A 193 -15.64 5.08 -15.47
C LEU A 193 -14.50 5.89 -16.07
N PHE A 194 -13.38 5.25 -16.36
CA PHE A 194 -12.24 5.90 -16.99
C PHE A 194 -12.52 6.42 -18.41
N TYR A 195 -13.39 5.76 -19.18
CA TYR A 195 -13.73 6.18 -20.54
C TYR A 195 -14.64 7.41 -20.59
N PHE A 196 -15.40 7.68 -19.53
CA PHE A 196 -16.34 8.80 -19.50
C PHE A 196 -15.70 10.15 -19.19
N GLY A 197 -14.38 10.28 -19.35
CA GLY A 197 -13.68 11.59 -19.28
C GLY A 197 -13.66 12.26 -17.91
N ILE A 198 -14.17 11.61 -16.86
CA ILE A 198 -14.15 12.09 -15.45
C ILE A 198 -12.73 11.94 -14.87
N THR A 199 -11.72 12.26 -15.63
CA THR A 199 -10.59 11.42 -15.84
C THR A 199 -9.29 11.85 -15.25
N ARG A 200 -9.07 12.86 -14.59
CA ARG A 200 -7.67 13.19 -14.19
C ARG A 200 -7.50 13.41 -12.71
N THR A 201 -8.51 13.20 -11.92
CA THR A 201 -8.32 13.11 -10.46
C THR A 201 -7.77 11.75 -10.14
N SER A 202 -6.67 11.72 -9.42
CA SER A 202 -5.94 10.49 -9.00
C SER A 202 -6.81 9.42 -8.34
N PHE A 203 -8.05 9.75 -7.93
CA PHE A 203 -8.94 8.86 -7.19
C PHE A 203 -9.76 7.92 -8.09
N ILE A 204 -10.27 8.42 -9.21
CA ILE A 204 -11.21 7.65 -10.06
C ILE A 204 -10.53 6.44 -10.70
N GLN A 205 -9.26 6.57 -11.06
CA GLN A 205 -8.49 5.46 -11.62
C GLN A 205 -8.41 4.23 -10.68
N TYR A 206 -8.65 4.39 -9.38
CA TYR A 206 -8.59 3.29 -8.42
C TYR A 206 -9.95 2.67 -8.09
N VAL A 207 -11.06 3.26 -8.56
CA VAL A 207 -12.42 2.77 -8.25
C VAL A 207 -12.63 1.34 -8.75
N PHE A 208 -12.10 1.00 -9.93
CA PHE A 208 -12.14 -0.38 -10.43
C PHE A 208 -11.36 -1.34 -9.52
N GLY A 209 -10.16 -0.96 -9.06
CA GLY A 209 -9.38 -1.77 -8.12
C GLY A 209 -10.09 -1.96 -6.78
N ILE A 210 -10.81 -0.93 -6.31
CA ILE A 210 -11.64 -1.03 -5.11
C ILE A 210 -12.78 -2.03 -5.33
N SER A 211 -13.50 -1.97 -6.45
CA SER A 211 -14.62 -2.87 -6.74
C SER A 211 -14.17 -4.32 -6.93
N ILE A 212 -13.00 -4.58 -7.54
CA ILE A 212 -12.40 -5.92 -7.60
C ILE A 212 -12.06 -6.44 -6.19
N GLY A 213 -11.51 -5.59 -5.31
CA GLY A 213 -11.25 -5.95 -3.92
C GLY A 213 -12.54 -6.32 -3.14
N ILE A 214 -13.63 -5.57 -3.36
CA ILE A 214 -14.95 -5.86 -2.78
C ILE A 214 -15.49 -7.18 -3.34
N LEU A 215 -15.53 -7.35 -4.65
CA LEU A 215 -15.95 -8.59 -5.30
C LEU A 215 -15.21 -9.80 -4.73
N CYS A 216 -13.89 -9.76 -4.69
CA CYS A 216 -13.08 -10.87 -4.19
C CYS A 216 -13.36 -11.19 -2.70
N ALA A 217 -13.69 -10.18 -1.90
CA ALA A 217 -14.02 -10.38 -0.49
C ALA A 217 -15.45 -10.90 -0.28
N GLU A 218 -16.43 -10.43 -1.04
CA GLU A 218 -17.84 -10.87 -0.94
C GLU A 218 -18.00 -12.29 -1.49
N GLU A 219 -17.42 -12.57 -2.66
CA GLU A 219 -17.58 -13.83 -3.38
C GLU A 219 -16.54 -14.91 -2.98
N ASN A 220 -15.64 -14.62 -2.05
CA ASN A 220 -14.56 -15.54 -1.67
C ASN A 220 -13.72 -16.02 -2.87
N VAL A 221 -13.41 -15.12 -3.82
CA VAL A 221 -12.75 -15.48 -5.08
C VAL A 221 -11.40 -16.14 -4.83
N LEU A 222 -10.58 -15.62 -3.92
CA LEU A 222 -9.26 -16.17 -3.61
C LEU A 222 -9.37 -17.58 -3.02
N GLU A 223 -10.34 -17.80 -2.13
CA GLU A 223 -10.62 -19.10 -1.55
C GLU A 223 -11.11 -20.11 -2.62
N LYS A 224 -12.02 -19.68 -3.51
CA LYS A 224 -12.48 -20.49 -4.64
C LYS A 224 -11.33 -20.87 -5.57
N MET A 225 -10.45 -19.91 -5.92
CA MET A 225 -9.25 -20.18 -6.72
C MET A 225 -8.32 -21.21 -6.05
N TYR A 226 -8.16 -21.12 -4.73
CA TYR A 226 -7.37 -22.09 -3.97
C TYR A 226 -8.00 -23.50 -3.99
N GLU A 227 -9.32 -23.63 -3.98
CA GLU A 227 -10.06 -24.90 -3.95
C GLU A 227 -10.15 -25.59 -5.32
N ILE A 228 -9.92 -24.88 -6.43
CA ILE A 228 -9.89 -25.49 -7.77
C ILE A 228 -8.83 -26.60 -7.81
N SER A 229 -9.22 -27.82 -8.13
CA SER A 229 -8.33 -28.97 -8.31
C SER A 229 -8.16 -29.27 -9.80
N ILE A 230 -6.92 -29.19 -10.29
CA ILE A 230 -6.58 -29.45 -11.70
C ILE A 230 -6.19 -30.91 -11.88
N PHE A 231 -5.46 -31.51 -10.94
CA PHE A 231 -4.95 -32.87 -11.01
C PHE A 231 -5.23 -33.62 -9.70
N LYS A 232 -5.36 -34.95 -9.78
CA LYS A 232 -5.53 -35.84 -8.60
C LYS A 232 -4.24 -35.87 -7.73
N SER A 233 -3.06 -35.82 -8.35
CA SER A 233 -1.78 -35.78 -7.64
C SER A 233 -1.61 -34.40 -6.98
N LYS A 234 -1.37 -34.36 -5.66
CA LYS A 234 -1.19 -33.13 -4.90
C LYS A 234 0.03 -32.31 -5.38
N ILE A 235 1.14 -32.99 -5.75
CA ILE A 235 2.35 -32.34 -6.23
C ILE A 235 2.10 -31.74 -7.61
N LEU A 236 1.55 -32.50 -8.54
CA LEU A 236 1.28 -32.02 -9.89
C LEU A 236 0.23 -30.90 -9.89
N HIS A 237 -0.78 -31.02 -9.04
CA HIS A 237 -1.77 -29.95 -8.82
C HIS A 237 -1.10 -28.65 -8.34
N PHE A 238 -0.27 -28.71 -7.30
CA PHE A 238 0.45 -27.55 -6.77
C PHE A 238 1.35 -26.92 -7.84
N LEU A 239 2.20 -27.71 -8.50
CA LEU A 239 3.13 -27.22 -9.52
C LEU A 239 2.39 -26.57 -10.70
N SER A 240 1.30 -27.19 -11.18
CA SER A 240 0.52 -26.63 -12.29
C SER A 240 -0.10 -25.28 -11.94
N LYS A 241 -0.62 -25.11 -10.73
CA LYS A 241 -1.16 -23.80 -10.28
C LYS A 241 -0.07 -22.74 -10.20
N ILE A 242 1.09 -23.06 -9.61
CA ILE A 242 2.22 -22.15 -9.53
C ILE A 242 2.65 -21.69 -10.93
N ILE A 243 2.81 -22.64 -11.86
CA ILE A 243 3.18 -22.33 -13.26
C ILE A 243 2.13 -21.42 -13.91
N VAL A 244 0.85 -21.75 -13.79
CA VAL A 244 -0.23 -20.94 -14.36
C VAL A 244 -0.23 -19.54 -13.77
N TYR A 245 -0.13 -19.39 -12.45
CA TYR A 245 -0.12 -18.08 -11.82
C TYR A 245 1.11 -17.25 -12.21
N ILE A 246 2.30 -17.87 -12.31
CA ILE A 246 3.51 -17.18 -12.77
C ILE A 246 3.35 -16.75 -14.23
N LEU A 247 2.84 -17.60 -15.11
CA LEU A 247 2.61 -17.24 -16.51
C LEU A 247 1.61 -16.09 -16.65
N VAL A 248 0.49 -16.14 -15.92
CA VAL A 248 -0.50 -15.06 -15.92
C VAL A 248 0.10 -13.75 -15.39
N LEU A 249 0.83 -13.80 -14.26
CA LEU A 249 1.48 -12.63 -13.69
C LEU A 249 2.53 -12.04 -14.65
N SER A 250 3.33 -12.89 -15.32
CA SER A 250 4.32 -12.45 -16.31
C SER A 250 3.64 -11.81 -17.52
N CYS A 251 2.56 -12.39 -18.01
CA CYS A 251 1.76 -11.85 -19.10
C CYS A 251 1.14 -10.49 -18.74
N LEU A 252 0.49 -10.38 -17.58
CA LEU A 252 -0.09 -9.12 -17.08
C LEU A 252 0.98 -8.04 -16.91
N PHE A 253 2.14 -8.41 -16.37
CA PHE A 253 3.25 -7.49 -16.17
C PHE A 253 3.82 -6.99 -17.50
N TRP A 254 3.93 -7.87 -18.50
CA TRP A 254 4.35 -7.53 -19.86
C TRP A 254 3.34 -6.62 -20.56
N ILE A 255 2.03 -6.96 -20.52
CA ILE A 255 0.95 -6.14 -21.11
C ILE A 255 0.95 -4.75 -20.46
N ARG A 256 1.12 -4.68 -19.14
CA ARG A 256 1.20 -3.41 -18.40
C ARG A 256 2.28 -2.48 -18.95
N GLY A 257 3.45 -3.02 -19.30
CA GLY A 257 4.55 -2.25 -19.90
C GLY A 257 4.30 -1.76 -21.32
N LYS A 258 3.29 -2.29 -22.00
CA LYS A 258 2.95 -1.95 -23.38
C LYS A 258 1.69 -1.08 -23.52
N THR A 259 0.95 -0.85 -22.43
CA THR A 259 -0.33 -0.18 -22.47
C THR A 259 -0.43 0.94 -21.43
N SER A 260 -1.29 1.91 -21.70
CA SER A 260 -1.68 2.95 -20.73
C SER A 260 -2.81 2.52 -19.79
N TYR A 261 -3.25 1.25 -19.87
CA TYR A 261 -4.43 0.74 -19.16
C TYR A 261 -4.08 0.05 -17.83
N SER A 262 -3.06 0.54 -17.12
CA SER A 262 -2.59 -0.02 -15.85
C SER A 262 -3.69 -0.16 -14.79
N TYR A 263 -4.67 0.74 -14.76
CA TYR A 263 -5.79 0.72 -13.82
C TYR A 263 -6.72 -0.51 -13.95
N TRP A 264 -6.72 -1.21 -15.09
CA TRP A 264 -7.42 -2.50 -15.23
C TRP A 264 -6.52 -3.68 -14.89
N ILE A 265 -5.25 -3.59 -15.27
CA ILE A 265 -4.29 -4.68 -15.12
C ILE A 265 -3.86 -4.84 -13.67
N ASP A 266 -3.58 -3.72 -12.98
CA ASP A 266 -3.04 -3.74 -11.63
C ASP A 266 -3.94 -4.47 -10.60
N PRO A 267 -5.28 -4.29 -10.58
CA PRO A 267 -6.14 -5.04 -9.68
C PRO A 267 -6.20 -6.54 -9.99
N VAL A 268 -6.22 -6.91 -11.28
CA VAL A 268 -6.21 -8.33 -11.70
C VAL A 268 -4.87 -8.97 -11.31
N PHE A 269 -3.76 -8.28 -11.53
CA PHE A 269 -2.44 -8.71 -11.05
C PHE A 269 -2.44 -8.96 -9.54
N ALA A 270 -3.05 -8.07 -8.75
CA ALA A 270 -3.14 -8.22 -7.30
C ALA A 270 -3.95 -9.47 -6.88
N VAL A 271 -5.02 -9.83 -7.60
CA VAL A 271 -5.77 -11.08 -7.37
C VAL A 271 -4.86 -12.29 -7.55
N PHE A 272 -4.10 -12.37 -8.65
CA PHE A 272 -3.20 -13.49 -8.92
C PHE A 272 -2.01 -13.55 -7.94
N VAL A 273 -1.48 -12.41 -7.50
CA VAL A 273 -0.49 -12.39 -6.39
C VAL A 273 -1.12 -12.93 -5.11
N GLY A 274 -2.36 -12.55 -4.79
CA GLY A 274 -3.09 -13.09 -3.63
C GLY A 274 -3.27 -14.60 -3.70
N ALA A 275 -3.65 -15.12 -4.88
CA ALA A 275 -3.82 -16.56 -5.12
C ALA A 275 -2.47 -17.29 -5.02
N LEU A 276 -1.40 -16.77 -5.62
CA LEU A 276 -0.05 -17.31 -5.50
C LEU A 276 0.43 -17.35 -4.05
N CYS A 277 0.20 -16.29 -3.29
CA CYS A 277 0.51 -16.24 -1.87
C CYS A 277 -0.23 -17.33 -1.07
N MET A 278 -1.49 -17.64 -1.41
CA MET A 278 -2.25 -18.74 -0.78
C MET A 278 -1.62 -20.09 -1.03
N GLU A 279 -1.23 -20.40 -2.28
CA GLU A 279 -0.55 -21.66 -2.61
C GLU A 279 0.80 -21.78 -1.91
N MET A 280 1.59 -20.71 -1.89
CA MET A 280 2.93 -20.72 -1.30
C MET A 280 2.94 -20.71 0.24
N TYR A 281 1.84 -20.32 0.88
CA TYR A 281 1.80 -20.06 2.33
C TYR A 281 2.19 -21.25 3.19
N SER A 282 1.74 -22.45 2.81
CA SER A 282 2.01 -23.68 3.56
C SER A 282 3.32 -24.36 3.15
N THR A 283 3.74 -24.21 1.89
CA THR A 283 4.93 -24.87 1.32
C THR A 283 6.20 -24.06 1.56
N TRP A 284 6.13 -22.74 1.44
CA TRP A 284 7.28 -21.83 1.61
C TRP A 284 7.19 -21.05 2.93
N LYS A 285 7.16 -21.78 4.04
CA LYS A 285 6.95 -21.21 5.40
C LYS A 285 7.90 -20.07 5.75
N TRP A 286 9.17 -20.17 5.36
CA TRP A 286 10.15 -19.12 5.63
C TRP A 286 9.84 -17.84 4.87
N GLY A 287 9.62 -17.92 3.57
CA GLY A 287 9.27 -16.77 2.76
C GLY A 287 7.92 -16.16 3.15
N ALA A 288 6.94 -16.98 3.51
CA ALA A 288 5.65 -16.50 4.01
C ALA A 288 5.80 -15.71 5.31
N LYS A 289 6.68 -16.17 6.24
CA LYS A 289 7.03 -15.42 7.46
C LYS A 289 7.74 -14.12 7.15
N PHE A 290 8.75 -14.14 6.27
CA PHE A 290 9.50 -12.96 5.87
C PHE A 290 8.61 -11.91 5.21
N LEU A 291 7.89 -12.28 4.15
CA LEU A 291 6.96 -11.36 3.47
C LEU A 291 5.84 -10.89 4.39
N GLY A 292 5.29 -11.78 5.21
CA GLY A 292 4.27 -11.43 6.19
C GLY A 292 4.76 -10.45 7.25
N TYR A 293 6.01 -10.59 7.69
CA TYR A 293 6.65 -9.66 8.61
C TYR A 293 6.91 -8.31 7.96
N LEU A 294 7.47 -8.30 6.75
CA LEU A 294 7.66 -7.09 5.97
C LEU A 294 6.33 -6.34 5.73
N GLY A 295 5.27 -7.08 5.41
CA GLY A 295 3.95 -6.50 5.22
C GLY A 295 3.30 -5.90 6.48
N LYS A 296 3.69 -6.32 7.68
CA LYS A 296 3.29 -5.65 8.93
C LYS A 296 3.86 -4.25 9.03
N HIS A 297 5.07 -4.05 8.53
CA HIS A 297 5.80 -2.79 8.53
C HIS A 297 5.52 -1.93 7.28
N SER A 298 4.69 -2.42 6.35
CA SER A 298 4.49 -1.83 5.02
C SER A 298 4.14 -0.35 5.05
N MET A 299 3.29 0.09 5.97
CA MET A 299 2.91 1.50 6.06
C MET A 299 4.07 2.40 6.50
N ASN A 300 4.83 1.99 7.52
CA ASN A 300 5.95 2.79 7.98
C ASN A 300 7.05 2.83 6.92
N ILE A 301 7.37 1.68 6.29
CA ILE A 301 8.35 1.61 5.18
C ILE A 301 7.92 2.54 4.05
N PHE A 302 6.65 2.50 3.64
CA PHE A 302 6.11 3.42 2.63
C PHE A 302 6.30 4.89 3.02
N LEU A 303 6.10 5.25 4.27
CA LEU A 303 6.19 6.65 4.71
C LEU A 303 7.63 7.18 4.83
N VAL A 304 8.62 6.29 5.04
CA VAL A 304 9.99 6.73 5.35
C VAL A 304 11.01 6.47 4.24
N HIS A 305 10.72 5.56 3.27
CA HIS A 305 11.74 5.11 2.32
C HIS A 305 12.35 6.25 1.48
N THR A 306 11.54 7.16 0.96
CA THR A 306 12.04 8.33 0.19
C THR A 306 12.84 9.29 1.05
N LEU A 307 12.45 9.51 2.30
CA LEU A 307 13.26 10.30 3.22
C LEU A 307 14.66 9.69 3.40
N ILE A 308 14.77 8.36 3.38
CA ILE A 308 16.06 7.67 3.55
C ILE A 308 16.91 7.83 2.29
N PHE A 309 16.42 7.39 1.11
CA PHE A 309 17.28 7.30 -0.07
C PHE A 309 17.40 8.60 -0.87
N GLU A 310 16.45 9.52 -0.73
CA GLU A 310 16.40 10.75 -1.52
C GLU A 310 16.88 11.98 -0.73
N TYR A 311 16.59 12.02 0.59
CA TYR A 311 16.86 13.20 1.40
C TYR A 311 18.07 13.07 2.33
N TYR A 312 18.24 11.90 3.02
CA TYR A 312 19.22 11.82 4.10
C TYR A 312 20.44 10.95 3.83
N PHE A 313 20.26 9.84 3.12
CA PHE A 313 21.28 8.81 2.99
C PHE A 313 21.49 8.35 1.54
N THR A 314 21.36 9.26 0.58
CA THR A 314 21.50 8.99 -0.85
C THR A 314 22.84 8.31 -1.14
N ASP A 315 23.96 8.90 -0.67
CA ASP A 315 25.32 8.37 -0.84
C ASP A 315 25.47 6.96 -0.24
N ALA A 316 24.90 6.73 0.94
CA ALA A 316 25.00 5.43 1.60
C ALA A 316 24.20 4.34 0.87
N ILE A 317 23.04 4.70 0.30
CA ILE A 317 22.18 3.75 -0.42
C ILE A 317 22.75 3.46 -1.81
N TYR A 318 22.98 4.47 -2.63
CA TYR A 318 23.48 4.28 -4.00
C TYR A 318 24.98 3.96 -4.06
N GLY A 319 25.76 4.32 -3.05
CA GLY A 319 27.16 3.94 -2.90
C GLY A 319 27.39 2.42 -2.81
N CYS A 320 26.33 1.62 -2.56
CA CYS A 320 26.37 0.17 -2.70
C CYS A 320 26.56 -0.32 -4.13
N ARG A 321 26.37 0.52 -5.14
CA ARG A 321 26.59 0.35 -6.58
C ARG A 321 25.77 -0.76 -7.25
N HIS A 322 25.66 -1.96 -6.70
CA HIS A 322 24.88 -3.04 -7.29
C HIS A 322 23.40 -2.89 -6.97
N TRP A 323 22.52 -2.98 -8.00
CA TRP A 323 21.07 -2.78 -7.87
C TRP A 323 20.42 -3.58 -6.74
N TRP A 324 20.83 -4.84 -6.53
CA TRP A 324 20.29 -5.70 -5.49
C TRP A 324 20.79 -5.30 -4.08
N LEU A 325 22.03 -4.79 -3.95
CA LEU A 325 22.55 -4.24 -2.69
C LEU A 325 21.85 -2.93 -2.34
N ILE A 326 21.60 -2.07 -3.31
CA ILE A 326 20.86 -0.81 -3.15
C ILE A 326 19.44 -1.11 -2.63
N LEU A 327 18.74 -2.06 -3.29
CA LEU A 327 17.41 -2.49 -2.85
C LEU A 327 17.44 -3.04 -1.42
N PHE A 328 18.43 -3.89 -1.12
CA PHE A 328 18.56 -4.50 0.20
C PHE A 328 18.91 -3.47 1.29
N ALA A 329 19.82 -2.53 0.98
CA ALA A 329 20.17 -1.44 1.89
C ALA A 329 18.96 -0.57 2.23
N LEU A 330 18.16 -0.16 1.22
CA LEU A 330 16.96 0.61 1.46
C LEU A 330 15.88 -0.20 2.22
N LEU A 331 15.72 -1.49 1.90
CA LEU A 331 14.77 -2.35 2.59
C LEU A 331 15.12 -2.48 4.07
N ILE A 332 16.38 -2.76 4.40
CA ILE A 332 16.84 -2.92 5.79
C ILE A 332 16.75 -1.60 6.54
N SER A 333 17.24 -0.50 5.98
CA SER A 333 17.21 0.81 6.64
C SER A 333 15.78 1.27 6.90
N SER A 334 14.88 1.14 5.92
CA SER A 334 13.46 1.48 6.08
C SER A 334 12.75 0.59 7.11
N TRP A 335 13.08 -0.70 7.13
CA TRP A 335 12.59 -1.62 8.14
C TRP A 335 13.12 -1.29 9.53
N ALA A 336 14.40 -0.98 9.68
CA ALA A 336 15.01 -0.58 10.96
C ALA A 336 14.33 0.68 11.52
N VAL A 337 14.13 1.71 10.69
CA VAL A 337 13.37 2.91 11.07
C VAL A 337 11.94 2.56 11.47
N SER A 338 11.28 1.64 10.74
CA SER A 338 9.94 1.17 11.10
C SER A 338 9.90 0.50 12.46
N CYS A 339 10.91 -0.30 12.82
CA CYS A 339 11.02 -0.91 14.15
C CYS A 339 11.18 0.13 15.25
N ILE A 340 12.00 1.16 15.04
CA ILE A 340 12.18 2.28 15.96
C ILE A 340 10.85 3.02 16.15
N VAL A 341 10.15 3.34 15.08
CA VAL A 341 8.83 3.98 15.11
C VAL A 341 7.82 3.18 15.92
N GLU A 342 7.76 1.86 15.72
CA GLU A 342 6.85 1.00 16.48
C GLU A 342 7.24 0.91 17.96
N ALA A 343 8.53 0.84 18.30
CA ALA A 343 9.00 0.85 19.68
C ALA A 343 8.63 2.16 20.38
N LEU A 344 8.85 3.32 19.74
CA LEU A 344 8.47 4.62 20.27
C LEU A 344 6.97 4.74 20.52
N LYS A 345 6.13 4.26 19.57
CA LYS A 345 4.66 4.23 19.75
C LYS A 345 4.24 3.37 20.95
N GLN A 346 4.88 2.22 21.15
CA GLN A 346 4.59 1.35 22.29
C GLN A 346 4.95 2.00 23.61
N THR A 347 6.10 2.68 23.69
CA THR A 347 6.54 3.41 24.88
C THR A 347 5.57 4.53 25.24
N ILE A 348 5.16 5.34 24.25
CA ILE A 348 4.19 6.43 24.46
C ILE A 348 2.84 5.88 24.93
N ASN A 349 2.33 4.83 24.30
CA ASN A 349 1.06 4.21 24.68
C ASN A 349 1.14 3.62 26.10
N GLY A 350 2.23 2.97 26.47
CA GLY A 350 2.47 2.47 27.82
C GLY A 350 2.47 3.59 28.87
N GLY A 351 3.16 4.69 28.58
CA GLY A 351 3.16 5.89 29.44
C GLY A 351 1.76 6.50 29.63
N ILE A 352 0.98 6.60 28.56
CA ILE A 352 -0.40 7.13 28.64
C ILE A 352 -1.28 6.22 29.50
N ILE A 353 -1.18 4.90 29.37
CA ILE A 353 -1.94 3.94 30.17
C ILE A 353 -1.56 4.07 31.65
N PHE A 354 -0.28 4.16 31.96
CA PHE A 354 0.21 4.34 33.33
C PHE A 354 -0.33 5.62 33.98
N ILE A 355 -0.29 6.76 33.26
CA ILE A 355 -0.82 8.04 33.74
C ILE A 355 -2.34 7.96 33.99
N ARG A 356 -3.10 7.30 33.10
CA ARG A 356 -4.54 7.11 33.25
C ARG A 356 -4.91 6.24 34.46
N GLN A 357 -4.13 5.19 34.70
CA GLN A 357 -4.33 4.32 35.87
C GLN A 357 -4.01 5.06 37.18
N ARG A 358 -2.96 5.89 37.19
CA ARG A 358 -2.62 6.71 38.36
C ARG A 358 -3.72 7.73 38.71
N LYS A 359 -4.28 8.42 37.69
CA LYS A 359 -5.42 9.35 37.87
C LYS A 359 -6.72 8.69 38.32
N ARG A 360 -6.92 7.39 38.12
CA ARG A 360 -8.09 6.65 38.60
C ARG A 360 -7.93 6.13 40.02
N ARG A 361 -6.74 6.18 40.57
CA ARG A 361 -6.43 5.76 41.95
C ARG A 361 -6.35 6.95 42.91
N GLN A 362 -6.29 8.16 42.41
CA GLN A 362 -6.47 9.43 43.12
C GLN A 362 -7.95 9.87 43.05
#